data_d42689a0967a87d7bbad01c0b7d8b4a2
#
_entry.id   d42689a0967a87d7bbad01c0b7d8b4a2
#
_cell.length_a   1.000
_cell.length_b   1.000
_cell.length_c   1.000
_cell.angle_alpha   90.00
_cell.angle_beta   90.00
_cell.angle_gamma   90.00
#
_symmetry.space_group_name_H-M   'P 1'
#
loop_
_entity.id
_entity.type
_entity.pdbx_description
1 polymer ?
#
loop_
_entity_poly.entity_id
_entity_poly.type
_entity_poly.pdbx_seq_one_letter_code
_entity_poly.pdbx_strand_id
1 'polypeptide(L)'
;MTIAMAVFRCKSDQEQGELLAWLGGDDGLVKTRVYDGCQGIETLSGPDSVVALYERWESVEHHQAYVGWRMENGLGDLLETWLAAPLEIAYYDETGV
;
A
#
# COMPACT_ATOMS: atom_id res chain seq x y z
N MET A 1 -16.54 6.24 5.60
CA MET A 1 -15.08 6.16 5.44
C MET A 1 -14.70 4.93 4.64
N THR A 2 -13.83 5.10 3.71
CA THR A 2 -13.38 4.01 2.83
C THR A 2 -12.15 3.32 3.40
N ILE A 3 -12.18 2.00 3.41
CA ILE A 3 -11.02 1.18 3.72
C ILE A 3 -10.45 0.67 2.40
N ALA A 4 -9.15 0.88 2.17
CA ALA A 4 -8.43 0.28 1.07
C ALA A 4 -7.50 -0.80 1.63
N MET A 5 -7.61 -2.01 1.10
CA MET A 5 -6.68 -3.10 1.41
C MET A 5 -5.78 -3.30 0.20
N ALA A 6 -4.49 -3.11 0.38
CA ALA A 6 -3.50 -3.36 -0.66
C ALA A 6 -2.68 -4.59 -0.29
N VAL A 7 -2.62 -5.57 -1.17
CA VAL A 7 -1.91 -6.83 -0.92
C VAL A 7 -0.77 -6.97 -1.91
N PHE A 8 0.44 -7.09 -1.35
CA PHE A 8 1.70 -7.20 -2.08
C PHE A 8 2.24 -8.61 -1.91
N ARG A 9 2.22 -9.39 -2.98
CA ARG A 9 2.76 -10.76 -2.99
C ARG A 9 4.18 -10.71 -3.51
N CYS A 10 5.15 -10.71 -2.58
CA CYS A 10 6.56 -10.55 -2.92
C CYS A 10 7.17 -11.84 -3.47
N LYS A 11 8.26 -11.70 -4.23
CA LYS A 11 8.96 -12.82 -4.86
C LYS A 11 9.58 -13.76 -3.86
N SER A 12 10.06 -13.22 -2.74
CA SER A 12 10.69 -13.98 -1.66
C SER A 12 10.69 -13.14 -0.38
N ASP A 13 11.17 -13.74 0.72
CA ASP A 13 11.33 -13.01 1.98
C ASP A 13 12.32 -11.84 1.85
N GLN A 14 13.29 -11.95 0.95
CA GLN A 14 14.21 -10.85 0.70
C GLN A 14 13.49 -9.63 0.13
N GLU A 15 12.67 -9.80 -0.90
CA GLU A 15 11.90 -8.71 -1.51
C GLU A 15 10.84 -8.18 -0.53
N GLN A 16 10.26 -9.05 0.29
CA GLN A 16 9.37 -8.60 1.37
C GLN A 16 10.09 -7.65 2.33
N GLY A 17 11.31 -8.01 2.73
CA GLY A 17 12.13 -7.16 3.60
C GLY A 17 12.50 -5.83 2.94
N GLU A 18 12.80 -5.84 1.64
CA GLU A 18 13.11 -4.63 0.89
C GLU A 18 11.88 -3.70 0.81
N LEU A 19 10.71 -4.26 0.54
CA LEU A 19 9.46 -3.49 0.52
C LEU A 19 9.17 -2.89 1.90
N LEU A 20 9.31 -3.68 2.97
CA LEU A 20 9.08 -3.19 4.33
C LEU A 20 10.06 -2.06 4.69
N ALA A 21 11.33 -2.19 4.29
CA ALA A 21 12.34 -1.15 4.52
C ALA A 21 11.98 0.14 3.78
N TRP A 22 11.52 0.02 2.54
CA TRP A 22 11.09 1.18 1.75
C TRP A 22 9.85 1.85 2.37
N LEU A 23 8.86 1.05 2.79
CA LEU A 23 7.65 1.57 3.44
C LEU A 23 7.98 2.34 4.72
N GLY A 24 8.99 1.89 5.47
CA GLY A 24 9.44 2.56 6.69
C GLY A 24 10.41 3.71 6.47
N GLY A 25 10.86 3.94 5.24
CA GLY A 25 11.83 4.97 4.90
C GLY A 25 11.21 6.30 4.53
N ASP A 26 12.06 7.25 4.12
CA ASP A 26 11.66 8.64 3.85
C ASP A 26 10.71 8.80 2.67
N ASP A 27 10.73 7.86 1.73
CA ASP A 27 9.86 7.87 0.56
C ASP A 27 8.60 7.00 0.72
N GLY A 28 8.50 6.30 1.85
CA GLY A 28 7.42 5.37 2.12
C GLY A 28 6.18 5.98 2.75
N LEU A 29 5.66 5.31 3.79
CA LEU A 29 4.37 5.67 4.38
C LEU A 29 4.33 7.03 5.05
N VAL A 30 5.47 7.61 5.40
CA VAL A 30 5.53 8.97 5.91
C VAL A 30 4.90 9.96 4.91
N LYS A 31 5.10 9.73 3.61
CA LYS A 31 4.48 10.54 2.56
C LYS A 31 3.01 10.19 2.36
N THR A 32 2.67 8.91 2.49
CA THR A 32 1.27 8.47 2.39
C THR A 32 0.41 9.10 3.48
N ARG A 33 0.92 9.13 4.71
CA ARG A 33 0.15 9.63 5.87
C ARG A 33 -0.23 11.10 5.78
N VAL A 34 0.52 11.88 5.02
CA VAL A 34 0.22 13.32 4.82
C VAL A 34 -0.47 13.61 3.49
N TYR A 35 -0.72 12.59 2.69
CA TYR A 35 -1.40 12.77 1.42
C TYR A 35 -2.89 13.09 1.64
N ASP A 36 -3.43 13.94 0.79
CA ASP A 36 -4.82 14.39 0.91
C ASP A 36 -5.79 13.21 0.97
N GLY A 37 -6.61 13.20 2.01
CA GLY A 37 -7.61 12.16 2.24
C GLY A 37 -7.14 10.96 3.04
N CYS A 38 -5.85 10.80 3.30
CA CYS A 38 -5.36 9.70 4.13
C CYS A 38 -5.70 9.94 5.60
N GLN A 39 -6.40 8.99 6.20
CA GLN A 39 -6.85 9.06 7.61
C GLN A 39 -6.10 8.08 8.51
N GLY A 40 -5.25 7.26 7.93
CA GLY A 40 -4.42 6.30 8.65
C GLY A 40 -4.03 5.13 7.76
N ILE A 41 -2.91 4.53 8.09
CA ILE A 41 -2.40 3.37 7.35
C ILE A 41 -1.57 2.51 8.29
N GLU A 42 -1.76 1.20 8.22
CA GLU A 42 -1.03 0.21 8.99
C GLU A 42 -0.45 -0.84 8.07
N THR A 43 0.76 -1.28 8.37
CA THR A 43 1.46 -2.31 7.60
C THR A 43 1.36 -3.64 8.32
N LEU A 44 0.96 -4.67 7.58
CA LEU A 44 0.82 -6.03 8.07
C LEU A 44 1.74 -6.94 7.27
N SER A 45 2.43 -7.85 7.93
CA SER A 45 3.19 -8.88 7.24
C SER A 45 2.50 -10.23 7.43
N GLY A 46 2.42 -11.00 6.36
CA GLY A 46 1.79 -12.31 6.39
C GLY A 46 2.73 -13.42 5.93
N PRO A 47 2.28 -14.69 5.98
CA PRO A 47 3.05 -15.80 5.45
C PRO A 47 3.23 -15.69 3.94
N ASP A 48 4.16 -16.47 3.40
CA ASP A 48 4.44 -16.54 1.96
C ASP A 48 4.89 -15.19 1.38
N SER A 49 5.68 -14.42 2.15
CA SER A 49 6.27 -13.15 1.73
C SER A 49 5.23 -12.09 1.34
N VAL A 50 4.09 -12.09 2.01
CA VAL A 50 3.02 -11.13 1.77
C VAL A 50 3.17 -9.91 2.68
N VAL A 51 2.93 -8.72 2.11
CA VAL A 51 2.73 -7.48 2.86
C VAL A 51 1.33 -6.98 2.52
N ALA A 52 0.58 -6.60 3.53
CA ALA A 52 -0.73 -5.98 3.33
C ALA A 52 -0.76 -4.62 4.00
N LEU A 53 -1.38 -3.65 3.34
CA LEU A 53 -1.63 -2.33 3.90
C LEU A 53 -3.11 -2.20 4.20
N TYR A 54 -3.43 -1.88 5.45
CA TYR A 54 -4.77 -1.53 5.89
C TYR A 54 -4.84 -0.01 5.94
N GLU A 55 -5.65 0.59 5.07
CA GLU A 55 -5.64 2.03 4.83
C GLU A 55 -7.03 2.62 5.02
N ARG A 56 -7.11 3.74 5.75
CA ARG A 56 -8.34 4.52 5.88
C ARG A 56 -8.22 5.77 5.03
N TRP A 57 -9.21 5.97 4.15
CA TRP A 57 -9.25 7.11 3.25
C TRP A 57 -10.59 7.81 3.32
N GLU A 58 -10.60 9.10 3.05
CA GLU A 58 -11.83 9.89 3.01
C GLU A 58 -12.79 9.38 1.95
N SER A 59 -12.27 8.93 0.80
CA SER A 59 -13.06 8.35 -0.28
C SER A 59 -12.19 7.45 -1.16
N VAL A 60 -12.84 6.65 -2.02
CA VAL A 60 -12.16 5.87 -3.06
C VAL A 60 -11.34 6.79 -3.97
N GLU A 61 -11.92 7.93 -4.35
CA GLU A 61 -11.27 8.89 -5.25
C GLU A 61 -9.99 9.46 -4.67
N HIS A 62 -9.95 9.73 -3.37
CA HIS A 62 -8.72 10.16 -2.69
C HIS A 62 -7.63 9.10 -2.78
N HIS A 63 -7.97 7.84 -2.54
CA HIS A 63 -7.00 6.75 -2.66
C HIS A 63 -6.51 6.58 -4.09
N GLN A 64 -7.42 6.65 -5.07
CA GLN A 64 -7.05 6.51 -6.48
C GLN A 64 -6.12 7.65 -6.94
N ALA A 65 -6.36 8.87 -6.48
CA ALA A 65 -5.47 10.01 -6.76
C ALA A 65 -4.08 9.77 -6.16
N TYR A 66 -4.02 9.24 -4.94
CA TYR A 66 -2.75 8.88 -4.30
C TYR A 66 -2.00 7.80 -5.08
N VAL A 67 -2.68 6.73 -5.49
CA VAL A 67 -2.05 5.65 -6.26
C VAL A 67 -1.52 6.19 -7.59
N GLY A 68 -2.30 7.05 -8.27
CA GLY A 68 -1.87 7.71 -9.50
C GLY A 68 -0.59 8.52 -9.31
N TRP A 69 -0.51 9.28 -8.21
CA TRP A 69 0.69 10.02 -7.87
C TRP A 69 1.89 9.10 -7.65
N ARG A 70 1.71 7.98 -6.94
CA ARG A 70 2.77 7.00 -6.73
C ARG A 70 3.26 6.41 -8.05
N MET A 71 2.34 6.06 -8.94
CA MET A 71 2.71 5.50 -10.24
C MET A 71 3.48 6.50 -11.10
N GLU A 72 3.11 7.76 -11.08
CA GLU A 72 3.84 8.82 -11.77
C GLU A 72 5.25 9.04 -11.20
N ASN A 73 5.48 8.65 -9.96
CA ASN A 73 6.73 8.84 -9.23
C ASN A 73 7.53 7.54 -9.03
N GLY A 74 7.31 6.56 -9.89
CA GLY A 74 8.19 5.39 -9.99
C GLY A 74 7.76 4.16 -9.22
N LEU A 75 6.57 4.14 -8.60
CA LEU A 75 6.13 2.97 -7.85
C LEU A 75 6.02 1.72 -8.73
N GLY A 76 5.60 1.87 -9.98
CA GLY A 76 5.47 0.74 -10.89
C GLY A 76 6.77 -0.06 -11.05
N ASP A 77 7.90 0.63 -11.22
CA ASP A 77 9.21 -0.03 -11.35
C ASP A 77 9.62 -0.74 -10.06
N LEU A 78 9.35 -0.13 -8.91
CA LEU A 78 9.61 -0.76 -7.62
C LEU A 78 8.77 -2.02 -7.43
N LEU A 79 7.50 -1.97 -7.79
CA LEU A 79 6.60 -3.12 -7.69
C LEU A 79 7.08 -4.28 -8.57
N GLU A 80 7.55 -4.00 -9.79
CA GLU A 80 8.12 -5.04 -10.65
C GLU A 80 9.33 -5.70 -10.00
N THR A 81 10.14 -4.93 -9.29
CA THR A 81 11.31 -5.47 -8.57
C THR A 81 10.91 -6.42 -7.45
N TRP A 82 9.87 -6.09 -6.70
CA TRP A 82 9.52 -6.81 -5.47
C TRP A 82 8.45 -7.88 -5.65
N LEU A 83 7.48 -7.69 -6.57
CA LEU A 83 6.29 -8.53 -6.61
C LEU A 83 6.39 -9.69 -7.58
N ALA A 84 5.84 -10.84 -7.15
CA ALA A 84 5.67 -12.02 -7.98
C ALA A 84 4.34 -11.99 -8.76
N ALA A 85 3.41 -11.13 -8.35
CA ALA A 85 2.08 -11.01 -8.92
C ALA A 85 1.64 -9.53 -8.89
N PRO A 86 0.64 -9.13 -9.69
CA PRO A 86 0.16 -7.75 -9.66
C PRO A 86 -0.33 -7.34 -8.28
N LEU A 87 -0.14 -6.06 -7.93
CA LEU A 87 -0.69 -5.48 -6.71
C LEU A 87 -2.22 -5.63 -6.72
N GLU A 88 -2.77 -6.13 -5.61
CA GLU A 88 -4.20 -6.26 -5.43
C GLU A 88 -4.70 -5.15 -4.52
N ILE A 89 -5.73 -4.42 -4.94
CA ILE A 89 -6.39 -3.38 -4.14
C ILE A 89 -7.87 -3.69 -4.09
N ALA A 90 -8.44 -3.70 -2.87
CA ALA A 90 -9.86 -3.87 -2.66
C ALA A 90 -10.37 -2.77 -1.73
N TYR A 91 -11.60 -2.33 -1.97
CA TYR A 91 -12.23 -1.28 -1.17
C TYR A 91 -13.37 -1.85 -0.35
N TYR A 92 -13.49 -1.36 0.89
CA TYR A 92 -14.52 -1.76 1.82
C TYR A 92 -15.05 -0.53 2.54
N ASP A 93 -16.31 -0.59 2.95
CA ASP A 93 -16.89 0.43 3.82
C ASP A 93 -16.97 -0.10 5.25
N GLU A 94 -16.73 0.76 6.23
CA GLU A 94 -16.93 0.39 7.62
C GLU A 94 -18.43 0.25 7.88
N THR A 95 -18.82 -0.83 8.58
CA THR A 95 -20.23 -1.12 8.83
C THR A 95 -20.70 -0.71 10.22
N GLY A 96 -19.80 -0.53 11.16
CA GLY A 96 -20.13 -0.28 12.57
C GLY A 96 -20.58 -1.53 13.33
N VAL A 97 -20.54 -2.69 12.68
CA VAL A 97 -20.90 -3.97 13.32
C VAL A 97 -19.74 -4.53 14.13
#